data_bc4cafbfc16a4c164d106b9f01517838
#
_entry.id   bc4cafbfc16a4c164d106b9f01517838
#
_cell.length_a   1.000
_cell.length_b   1.000
_cell.length_c   1.000
_cell.angle_alpha   90.00
_cell.angle_beta   90.00
_cell.angle_gamma   90.00
#
_symmetry.space_group_name_H-M   'P 1'
#
loop_
_entity.id
_entity.type
_entity.pdbx_description
1 polymer ?
#
loop_
_entity_poly.entity_id
_entity_poly.type
_entity_poly.pdbx_seq_one_letter_code
_entity_poly.pdbx_strand_id
1 'polypeptide(L)'
;VANYDYFINTDVDCILDQDTLTKVILPVLDSKVDVIAVGATMRMSNGCEVEHGIMKRVRPPKGMIPTFQETEYLRSYLLAKMGWSAFNLIPNVSGGFGLFNRHIVIEAGGYDPLSHAEDMDMTLRMVALMRENNRKYKIVQIPDTCCWTEGPPTLKVLNRQRTRWGRGLLQIF
;
A
#
# COMPACT_ATOMS: atom_id res chain seq x y z
N VAL A 1 -14.66 -8.79 12.35
CA VAL A 1 -14.65 -7.33 12.07
C VAL A 1 -13.74 -6.70 13.11
N ALA A 2 -12.80 -5.85 12.68
CA ALA A 2 -11.91 -5.12 13.58
C ALA A 2 -12.74 -4.22 14.52
N ASN A 3 -12.37 -4.19 15.80
CA ASN A 3 -13.06 -3.38 16.82
C ASN A 3 -12.35 -2.05 17.13
N TYR A 4 -11.22 -1.79 16.46
CA TYR A 4 -10.39 -0.60 16.64
C TYR A 4 -10.65 0.43 15.55
N ASP A 5 -10.24 1.68 15.78
CA ASP A 5 -10.44 2.79 14.83
C ASP A 5 -9.63 2.62 13.54
N TYR A 6 -8.52 1.91 13.61
CA TYR A 6 -7.65 1.60 12.46
C TYR A 6 -7.43 0.11 12.33
N PHE A 7 -7.22 -0.32 11.09
CA PHE A 7 -6.78 -1.69 10.77
C PHE A 7 -5.68 -1.66 9.71
N ILE A 8 -4.85 -2.69 9.71
CA ILE A 8 -3.87 -2.93 8.65
C ILE A 8 -4.43 -3.97 7.70
N ASN A 9 -4.34 -3.66 6.39
CA ASN A 9 -4.48 -4.64 5.32
C ASN A 9 -3.09 -5.05 4.84
N THR A 10 -2.88 -6.35 4.64
CA THR A 10 -1.65 -6.89 4.08
C THR A 10 -1.92 -8.17 3.31
N ASP A 11 -1.18 -8.40 2.23
CA ASP A 11 -1.22 -9.65 1.49
C ASP A 11 -0.58 -10.78 2.30
N VAL A 12 -1.03 -12.01 2.06
CA VAL A 12 -0.59 -13.20 2.83
C VAL A 12 0.88 -13.57 2.59
N ASP A 13 1.46 -13.13 1.48
CA ASP A 13 2.87 -13.34 1.10
C ASP A 13 3.79 -12.20 1.55
N CYS A 14 3.25 -11.24 2.29
CA CYS A 14 4.00 -10.11 2.80
C CYS A 14 4.67 -10.41 4.14
N ILE A 15 5.90 -9.93 4.28
CA ILE A 15 6.66 -9.97 5.53
C ILE A 15 6.72 -8.54 6.07
N LEU A 16 6.23 -8.34 7.28
CA LEU A 16 6.23 -7.04 7.93
C LEU A 16 7.51 -6.86 8.77
N ASP A 17 8.01 -5.62 8.82
CA ASP A 17 9.08 -5.26 9.74
C ASP A 17 8.57 -5.26 11.19
N GLN A 18 9.47 -5.47 12.15
CA GLN A 18 9.10 -5.60 13.56
C GLN A 18 8.50 -4.31 14.15
N ASP A 19 8.92 -3.15 13.64
CA ASP A 19 8.47 -1.83 14.08
C ASP A 19 7.40 -1.19 13.16
N THR A 20 6.88 -1.96 12.20
CA THR A 20 5.88 -1.51 11.23
C THR A 20 4.69 -0.81 11.88
N LEU A 21 4.11 -1.40 12.92
CA LEU A 21 2.94 -0.82 13.61
C LEU A 21 3.26 0.55 14.20
N THR A 22 4.42 0.69 14.82
CA THR A 22 4.87 1.96 15.39
C THR A 22 5.07 3.01 14.31
N LYS A 23 5.72 2.65 13.19
CA LYS A 23 5.99 3.57 12.09
C LYS A 23 4.71 4.09 11.42
N VAL A 24 3.75 3.22 11.15
CA VAL A 24 2.55 3.63 10.41
C VAL A 24 1.52 4.36 11.26
N ILE A 25 1.54 4.21 12.58
CA ILE A 25 0.61 4.93 13.46
C ILE A 25 1.06 6.37 13.76
N LEU A 26 2.36 6.67 13.70
CA LEU A 26 2.89 8.00 14.02
C LEU A 26 2.22 9.13 13.22
N PRO A 27 2.03 9.04 11.89
CA PRO A 27 1.33 10.08 11.13
C PRO A 27 -0.09 10.34 11.61
N VAL A 28 -0.76 9.31 12.15
CA VAL A 28 -2.11 9.44 12.71
C VAL A 28 -2.08 10.23 14.01
N LEU A 29 -1.13 9.90 14.90
CA LEU A 29 -1.00 10.53 16.22
C LEU A 29 -0.55 12.00 16.10
N ASP A 30 0.29 12.32 15.11
CA ASP A 30 0.83 13.66 14.91
C ASP A 30 -0.10 14.60 14.12
N SER A 31 -1.15 14.06 13.51
CA SER A 31 -2.03 14.84 12.63
C SER A 31 -3.11 15.58 13.40
N LYS A 32 -3.37 16.84 13.02
CA LYS A 32 -4.50 17.65 13.50
C LYS A 32 -5.80 17.42 12.70
N VAL A 33 -5.74 16.63 11.66
CA VAL A 33 -6.89 16.28 10.80
C VAL A 33 -6.95 14.77 10.64
N ASP A 34 -8.11 14.25 10.24
CA ASP A 34 -8.32 12.82 10.05
C ASP A 34 -7.31 12.25 9.05
N VAL A 35 -6.47 11.33 9.47
CA VAL A 35 -5.67 10.52 8.56
C VAL A 35 -6.50 9.31 8.17
N ILE A 36 -7.00 9.29 6.94
CA ILE A 36 -7.90 8.23 6.49
C ILE A 36 -7.16 6.97 6.04
N ALA A 37 -5.90 7.13 5.57
CA ALA A 37 -5.04 5.99 5.27
C ALA A 37 -3.56 6.38 5.35
N VAL A 38 -2.71 5.38 5.65
CA VAL A 38 -1.24 5.49 5.63
C VAL A 38 -0.67 4.36 4.79
N GLY A 39 0.08 4.72 3.74
CA GLY A 39 0.93 3.81 2.98
C GLY A 39 2.38 3.87 3.47
N ALA A 40 3.11 2.80 3.25
CA ALA A 40 4.54 2.72 3.52
C ALA A 40 5.30 2.15 2.33
N THR A 41 6.62 2.26 2.34
CA THR A 41 7.44 1.67 1.30
C THR A 41 7.39 0.15 1.36
N MET A 42 7.09 -0.47 0.22
CA MET A 42 7.19 -1.91 0.00
C MET A 42 8.43 -2.22 -0.84
N ARG A 43 9.08 -3.35 -0.55
CA ARG A 43 10.27 -3.81 -1.25
C ARG A 43 10.17 -5.28 -1.65
N MET A 44 11.07 -5.72 -2.54
CA MET A 44 11.12 -7.12 -2.95
C MET A 44 11.91 -7.97 -1.94
N SER A 45 11.35 -9.11 -1.55
CA SER A 45 12.00 -10.11 -0.69
C SER A 45 12.87 -11.11 -1.45
N ASN A 46 12.83 -11.12 -2.78
CA ASN A 46 13.43 -12.16 -3.66
C ASN A 46 14.94 -12.44 -3.49
N GLY A 47 15.67 -11.69 -2.73
CA GLY A 47 17.09 -11.92 -2.45
C GLY A 47 17.42 -11.94 -0.97
N CYS A 48 16.43 -11.63 -0.15
CA CYS A 48 16.55 -11.48 1.29
C CYS A 48 16.66 -12.83 2.02
N GLU A 49 17.23 -12.79 3.21
CA GLU A 49 17.25 -13.93 4.12
C GLU A 49 16.15 -13.75 5.15
N VAL A 50 15.23 -14.71 5.19
CA VAL A 50 14.07 -14.72 6.09
C VAL A 50 14.12 -15.97 6.95
N GLU A 51 14.00 -15.80 8.25
CA GLU A 51 13.93 -16.90 9.21
C GLU A 51 12.73 -16.71 10.14
N HIS A 52 11.87 -17.71 10.23
CA HIS A 52 10.67 -17.69 11.08
C HIS A 52 9.77 -16.47 10.84
N GLY A 53 9.64 -16.03 9.58
CA GLY A 53 8.85 -14.85 9.22
C GLY A 53 9.52 -13.49 9.54
N ILE A 54 10.77 -13.49 10.00
CA ILE A 54 11.53 -12.29 10.33
C ILE A 54 12.57 -12.02 9.25
N MET A 55 12.64 -10.79 8.76
CA MET A 55 13.68 -10.33 7.85
C MET A 55 15.01 -10.25 8.59
N LYS A 56 15.93 -11.18 8.28
CA LYS A 56 17.28 -11.24 8.90
C LYS A 56 18.29 -10.41 8.13
N ARG A 57 18.24 -10.48 6.81
CA ARG A 57 19.17 -9.74 5.97
C ARG A 57 18.54 -9.30 4.68
N VAL A 58 18.51 -8.01 4.47
CA VAL A 58 18.07 -7.40 3.21
C VAL A 58 19.19 -7.51 2.19
N ARG A 59 18.88 -8.06 1.02
CA ARG A 59 19.79 -8.15 -0.13
C ARG A 59 19.06 -7.73 -1.41
N PRO A 60 19.80 -7.20 -2.41
CA PRO A 60 19.21 -6.96 -3.72
C PRO A 60 18.59 -8.24 -4.30
N PRO A 61 17.46 -8.15 -5.01
CA PRO A 61 16.88 -9.29 -5.69
C PRO A 61 17.86 -9.95 -6.67
N LYS A 62 17.80 -11.28 -6.75
CA LYS A 62 18.55 -12.02 -7.75
C LYS A 62 17.74 -12.15 -9.03
N GLY A 63 18.39 -11.92 -10.18
CA GLY A 63 17.74 -11.98 -11.49
C GLY A 63 17.21 -10.65 -11.98
N MET A 64 17.16 -10.50 -13.30
CA MET A 64 16.83 -9.23 -13.96
C MET A 64 15.40 -8.76 -13.66
N ILE A 65 14.42 -9.67 -13.72
CA ILE A 65 13.00 -9.31 -13.54
C ILE A 65 12.70 -8.81 -12.12
N PRO A 66 13.08 -9.50 -11.03
CA PRO A 66 12.91 -8.97 -9.69
C PRO A 66 13.70 -7.67 -9.44
N THR A 67 14.88 -7.51 -10.03
CA THR A 67 15.67 -6.28 -9.89
C THR A 67 14.97 -5.07 -10.53
N PHE A 68 14.37 -5.22 -11.71
CA PHE A 68 13.55 -4.16 -12.31
C PHE A 68 12.34 -3.82 -11.46
N GLN A 69 11.67 -4.81 -10.90
CA GLN A 69 10.52 -4.57 -10.01
C GLN A 69 10.93 -3.86 -8.72
N GLU A 70 12.06 -4.23 -8.11
CA GLU A 70 12.59 -3.49 -6.95
C GLU A 70 12.84 -2.02 -7.28
N THR A 71 13.47 -1.75 -8.43
CA THR A 71 13.71 -0.38 -8.89
C THR A 71 12.40 0.39 -9.14
N GLU A 72 11.43 -0.28 -9.76
CA GLU A 72 10.09 0.29 -9.99
C GLU A 72 9.37 0.61 -8.66
N TYR A 73 9.44 -0.28 -7.68
CA TYR A 73 8.85 -0.07 -6.37
C TYR A 73 9.52 1.08 -5.63
N LEU A 74 10.85 1.12 -5.57
CA LEU A 74 11.58 2.22 -4.95
C LEU A 74 11.19 3.57 -5.59
N ARG A 75 11.15 3.63 -6.93
CA ARG A 75 10.71 4.84 -7.64
C ARG A 75 9.26 5.20 -7.31
N SER A 76 8.36 4.21 -7.29
CA SER A 76 6.94 4.44 -7.02
C SER A 76 6.71 4.92 -5.59
N TYR A 77 7.27 4.23 -4.61
CA TYR A 77 7.02 4.53 -3.19
C TYR A 77 7.81 5.73 -2.67
N LEU A 78 9.11 5.82 -2.98
CA LEU A 78 9.97 6.87 -2.44
C LEU A 78 9.95 8.18 -3.24
N LEU A 79 9.57 8.15 -4.50
CA LEU A 79 9.50 9.38 -5.32
C LEU A 79 8.05 9.76 -5.62
N ALA A 80 7.30 8.93 -6.35
CA ALA A 80 5.97 9.30 -6.81
C ALA A 80 4.97 9.43 -5.65
N LYS A 81 4.81 8.39 -4.83
CA LYS A 81 3.83 8.44 -3.72
C LYS A 81 4.22 9.45 -2.63
N MET A 82 5.51 9.65 -2.36
CA MET A 82 5.95 10.71 -1.45
C MET A 82 5.59 12.09 -1.98
N GLY A 83 5.83 12.34 -3.28
CA GLY A 83 5.42 13.57 -3.93
C GLY A 83 3.90 13.78 -3.87
N TRP A 84 3.10 12.78 -4.22
CA TRP A 84 1.63 12.87 -4.14
C TRP A 84 1.13 13.02 -2.70
N SER A 85 1.80 12.41 -1.72
CA SER A 85 1.48 12.58 -0.31
C SER A 85 1.61 14.02 0.14
N ALA A 86 2.66 14.72 -0.30
CA ALA A 86 2.86 16.13 0.04
C ALA A 86 1.71 17.04 -0.43
N PHE A 87 1.05 16.68 -1.52
CA PHE A 87 -0.10 17.40 -2.06
C PHE A 87 -1.45 16.78 -1.68
N ASN A 88 -1.47 15.73 -0.86
CA ASN A 88 -2.67 14.95 -0.51
C ASN A 88 -3.41 14.41 -1.75
N LEU A 89 -2.65 13.90 -2.74
CA LEU A 89 -3.14 13.42 -4.04
C LEU A 89 -2.80 11.94 -4.28
N ILE A 90 -2.58 11.16 -3.24
CA ILE A 90 -2.31 9.71 -3.36
C ILE A 90 -3.54 9.03 -3.98
N PRO A 91 -3.40 8.39 -5.16
CA PRO A 91 -4.53 7.75 -5.84
C PRO A 91 -4.87 6.38 -5.24
N ASN A 92 -3.87 5.72 -4.62
CA ASN A 92 -4.06 4.43 -3.96
C ASN A 92 -3.06 4.21 -2.84
N VAL A 93 -3.52 3.63 -1.75
CA VAL A 93 -2.69 2.92 -0.78
C VAL A 93 -2.66 1.46 -1.23
N SER A 94 -1.47 0.86 -1.30
CA SER A 94 -1.28 -0.47 -1.89
C SER A 94 -2.12 -1.54 -1.19
N GLY A 95 -2.76 -2.41 -1.95
CA GLY A 95 -3.46 -3.59 -1.43
C GLY A 95 -2.55 -4.54 -0.66
N GLY A 96 -1.25 -4.59 -1.01
CA GLY A 96 -0.26 -5.42 -0.32
C GLY A 96 0.13 -4.94 1.07
N PHE A 97 -0.04 -3.64 1.38
CA PHE A 97 0.18 -3.10 2.72
C PHE A 97 -0.39 -1.69 2.86
N GLY A 98 -1.19 -1.46 3.90
CA GLY A 98 -1.69 -0.14 4.27
C GLY A 98 -2.41 -0.12 5.60
N LEU A 99 -2.35 1.01 6.31
CA LEU A 99 -3.16 1.30 7.50
C LEU A 99 -4.36 2.15 7.06
N PHE A 100 -5.56 1.80 7.51
CA PHE A 100 -6.80 2.46 7.11
C PHE A 100 -7.68 2.81 8.30
N ASN A 101 -8.33 3.97 8.24
CA ASN A 101 -9.39 4.34 9.18
C ASN A 101 -10.63 3.48 8.91
N ARG A 102 -10.97 2.62 9.87
CA ARG A 102 -12.06 1.66 9.75
C ARG A 102 -13.42 2.32 9.50
N HIS A 103 -13.70 3.43 10.18
CA HIS A 103 -14.99 4.10 10.07
C HIS A 103 -15.20 4.66 8.66
N ILE A 104 -14.16 5.31 8.12
CA ILE A 104 -14.19 5.89 6.77
C ILE A 104 -14.28 4.78 5.71
N VAL A 105 -13.56 3.67 5.87
CA VAL A 105 -13.66 2.52 4.96
C VAL A 105 -15.07 1.94 4.94
N ILE A 106 -15.70 1.76 6.10
CA ILE A 106 -17.08 1.25 6.19
C ILE A 106 -18.08 2.25 5.58
N GLU A 107 -17.94 3.54 5.89
CA GLU A 107 -18.80 4.62 5.36
C GLU A 107 -18.67 4.73 3.83
N ALA A 108 -17.47 4.50 3.27
CA ALA A 108 -17.22 4.46 1.83
C ALA A 108 -17.67 3.15 1.15
N GLY A 109 -18.23 2.19 1.89
CA GLY A 109 -18.78 0.94 1.36
C GLY A 109 -17.80 -0.25 1.39
N GLY A 110 -16.58 -0.10 1.97
CA GLY A 110 -15.60 -1.19 2.07
C GLY A 110 -14.96 -1.58 0.75
N TYR A 111 -14.34 -2.76 0.69
CA TYR A 111 -13.77 -3.32 -0.53
C TYR A 111 -14.86 -3.86 -1.46
N ASP A 112 -14.80 -3.50 -2.76
CA ASP A 112 -15.68 -4.07 -3.78
C ASP A 112 -15.05 -5.40 -4.29
N PRO A 113 -15.69 -6.55 -4.08
CA PRO A 113 -15.18 -7.84 -4.52
C PRO A 113 -15.19 -8.00 -6.05
N LEU A 114 -15.86 -7.13 -6.79
CA LEU A 114 -15.91 -7.14 -8.25
C LEU A 114 -14.84 -6.25 -8.88
N SER A 115 -14.17 -5.42 -8.09
CA SER A 115 -13.09 -4.57 -8.57
C SER A 115 -11.78 -5.37 -8.71
N HIS A 116 -11.10 -5.24 -9.85
CA HIS A 116 -9.75 -5.79 -10.07
C HIS A 116 -8.63 -4.90 -9.50
N ALA A 117 -8.95 -3.69 -9.06
CA ALA A 117 -8.06 -2.75 -8.37
C ALA A 117 -8.77 -2.20 -7.12
N GLU A 118 -9.15 -3.11 -6.26
CA GLU A 118 -9.96 -2.89 -5.05
C GLU A 118 -9.34 -1.86 -4.10
N ASP A 119 -8.00 -1.78 -4.05
CA ASP A 119 -7.24 -0.83 -3.25
C ASP A 119 -7.37 0.61 -3.77
N MET A 120 -7.27 0.80 -5.08
CA MET A 120 -7.45 2.10 -5.72
C MET A 120 -8.91 2.53 -5.66
N ASP A 121 -9.84 1.65 -5.99
CA ASP A 121 -11.28 1.90 -5.92
C ASP A 121 -11.70 2.35 -4.52
N MET A 122 -11.31 1.61 -3.49
CA MET A 122 -11.62 1.96 -2.10
C MET A 122 -11.01 3.31 -1.72
N THR A 123 -9.73 3.54 -2.06
CA THR A 123 -9.05 4.80 -1.74
C THR A 123 -9.77 6.00 -2.38
N LEU A 124 -10.18 5.89 -3.65
CA LEU A 124 -10.88 6.93 -4.36
C LEU A 124 -12.28 7.19 -3.78
N ARG A 125 -13.03 6.14 -3.41
CA ARG A 125 -14.34 6.30 -2.74
C ARG A 125 -14.21 6.96 -1.37
N MET A 126 -13.18 6.62 -0.59
CA MET A 126 -12.88 7.32 0.68
C MET A 126 -12.61 8.81 0.45
N VAL A 127 -11.80 9.15 -0.57
CA VAL A 127 -11.51 10.55 -0.94
C VAL A 127 -12.77 11.27 -1.39
N ALA A 128 -13.59 10.66 -2.24
CA ALA A 128 -14.87 11.24 -2.69
C ALA A 128 -15.79 11.53 -1.51
N LEU A 129 -15.99 10.54 -0.62
CA LEU A 129 -16.78 10.68 0.60
C LEU A 129 -16.33 11.87 1.46
N MET A 130 -15.02 12.02 1.70
CA MET A 130 -14.49 13.12 2.50
C MET A 130 -14.71 14.47 1.85
N ARG A 131 -14.55 14.56 0.51
CA ARG A 131 -14.76 15.79 -0.26
C ARG A 131 -16.24 16.19 -0.33
N GLU A 132 -17.12 15.26 -0.63
CA GLU A 132 -18.58 15.48 -0.69
C GLU A 132 -19.14 16.01 0.64
N ASN A 133 -18.61 15.52 1.75
CA ASN A 133 -19.00 15.95 3.09
C ASN A 133 -18.18 17.14 3.64
N ASN A 134 -17.33 17.77 2.82
CA ASN A 134 -16.45 18.88 3.21
C ASN A 134 -15.59 18.57 4.46
N ARG A 135 -15.22 17.31 4.66
CA ARG A 135 -14.38 16.86 5.77
C ARG A 135 -12.89 17.00 5.43
N LYS A 136 -12.11 17.59 6.34
CA LYS A 136 -10.65 17.67 6.17
C LYS A 136 -10.03 16.30 6.42
N TYR A 137 -9.13 15.88 5.53
CA TYR A 137 -8.46 14.58 5.64
C TYR A 137 -7.04 14.63 5.09
N LYS A 138 -6.27 13.58 5.44
CA LYS A 138 -4.97 13.27 4.83
C LYS A 138 -4.88 11.81 4.46
N ILE A 139 -4.18 11.53 3.36
CA ILE A 139 -3.57 10.23 3.06
C ILE A 139 -2.07 10.43 3.11
N VAL A 140 -1.38 9.64 3.90
CA VAL A 140 0.05 9.82 4.14
C VAL A 140 0.82 8.64 3.56
N GLN A 141 1.93 8.92 2.87
CA GLN A 141 2.94 7.93 2.51
C GLN A 141 4.17 8.18 3.37
N ILE A 142 4.65 7.14 4.06
CA ILE A 142 5.92 7.21 4.79
C ILE A 142 7.04 6.55 3.97
N PRO A 143 8.30 7.06 4.08
CA PRO A 143 9.43 6.52 3.33
C PRO A 143 9.94 5.19 3.91
N ASP A 144 9.59 4.88 5.15
CA ASP A 144 10.06 3.69 5.84
C ASP A 144 9.62 2.42 5.12
N THR A 145 10.56 1.46 4.99
CA THR A 145 10.21 0.12 4.53
C THR A 145 9.52 -0.63 5.65
N CYS A 146 8.26 -0.93 5.45
CA CYS A 146 7.43 -1.63 6.43
C CYS A 146 7.02 -3.03 5.96
N CYS A 147 7.18 -3.32 4.67
CA CYS A 147 6.67 -4.54 4.07
C CYS A 147 7.60 -5.04 2.96
N TRP A 148 7.82 -6.35 2.91
CA TRP A 148 8.49 -7.04 1.80
C TRP A 148 7.52 -8.05 1.19
N THR A 149 7.43 -8.07 -0.13
CA THR A 149 6.61 -9.00 -0.91
C THR A 149 7.47 -9.77 -1.91
N GLU A 150 7.04 -10.94 -2.33
CA GLU A 150 7.73 -11.70 -3.36
C GLU A 150 7.35 -11.19 -4.75
N GLY A 151 8.32 -10.65 -5.46
CA GLY A 151 8.14 -10.20 -6.84
C GLY A 151 8.11 -11.37 -7.83
N PRO A 152 7.29 -11.31 -8.90
CA PRO A 152 7.28 -12.27 -9.99
C PRO A 152 8.68 -12.60 -10.50
N PRO A 153 9.10 -13.88 -10.49
CA PRO A 153 10.46 -14.25 -10.93
C PRO A 153 10.62 -14.30 -12.45
N THR A 154 9.52 -14.37 -13.20
CA THR A 154 9.53 -14.54 -14.66
C THR A 154 8.63 -13.52 -15.38
N LEU A 155 8.96 -13.21 -16.65
CA LEU A 155 8.15 -12.34 -17.49
C LEU A 155 6.70 -12.83 -17.64
N LYS A 156 6.48 -14.13 -17.71
CA LYS A 156 5.13 -14.71 -17.84
C LYS A 156 4.26 -14.38 -16.63
N VAL A 157 4.80 -14.52 -15.42
CA VAL A 157 4.08 -14.22 -14.17
C VAL A 157 3.89 -12.71 -14.03
N LEU A 158 4.93 -11.93 -14.31
CA LEU A 158 4.86 -10.46 -14.31
C LEU A 158 3.78 -9.95 -15.27
N ASN A 159 3.76 -10.44 -16.52
CA ASN A 159 2.76 -10.03 -17.50
C ASN A 159 1.32 -10.31 -17.03
N ARG A 160 1.08 -11.47 -16.40
CA ARG A 160 -0.24 -11.81 -15.84
C ARG A 160 -0.64 -10.81 -14.74
N GLN A 161 0.28 -10.49 -13.83
CA GLN A 161 0.05 -9.51 -12.77
C GLN A 161 -0.27 -8.13 -13.35
N ARG A 162 0.54 -7.64 -14.30
CA ARG A 162 0.35 -6.31 -14.93
C ARG A 162 -0.91 -6.22 -15.77
N THR A 163 -1.30 -7.30 -16.43
CA THR A 163 -2.58 -7.36 -17.15
C THR A 163 -3.77 -7.22 -16.19
N ARG A 164 -3.72 -7.89 -15.04
CA ARG A 164 -4.75 -7.74 -14.00
C ARG A 164 -4.83 -6.30 -13.50
N TRP A 165 -3.68 -5.69 -13.17
CA TRP A 165 -3.63 -4.29 -12.72
C TRP A 165 -4.14 -3.31 -13.79
N GLY A 166 -3.75 -3.52 -15.06
CA GLY A 166 -4.24 -2.70 -16.18
C GLY A 166 -5.74 -2.79 -16.38
N ARG A 167 -6.33 -3.99 -16.22
CA ARG A 167 -7.78 -4.17 -16.26
C ARG A 167 -8.47 -3.42 -15.10
N GLY A 168 -7.92 -3.53 -13.90
CA GLY A 168 -8.44 -2.80 -12.74
C GLY A 168 -8.42 -1.29 -12.94
N LEU A 169 -7.32 -0.76 -13.49
CA LEU A 169 -7.22 0.65 -13.80
C LEU A 169 -8.29 1.09 -14.81
N LEU A 170 -8.50 0.33 -15.90
CA LEU A 170 -9.54 0.63 -16.89
C LEU A 170 -10.97 0.46 -16.35
N GLN A 171 -11.16 -0.27 -15.27
CA GLN A 171 -12.46 -0.45 -14.63
C GLN A 171 -12.85 0.76 -13.77
N ILE A 172 -11.85 1.48 -13.24
CA ILE A 172 -12.05 2.65 -12.36
C ILE A 172 -12.28 3.93 -13.17
N PHE A 173 -11.71 4.05 -14.37
CA PHE A 173 -11.82 5.20 -15.27
C PHE A 173 -12.75 4.93 -16.46
#